data_b0187a59555b81edac0ff38ac7f49198
#
_entry.id   b0187a59555b81edac0ff38ac7f49198
#
_cell.length_a   1.000
_cell.length_b   1.000
_cell.length_c   1.000
_cell.angle_alpha   90.00
_cell.angle_beta   90.00
_cell.angle_gamma   90.00
#
_symmetry.space_group_name_H-M   'P 1'
#
loop_
_entity.id
_entity.type
_entity.pdbx_description
1 polymer ?
#
loop_
_entity_poly.entity_id
_entity_poly.type
_entity_poly.pdbx_seq_one_letter_code
_entity_poly.pdbx_strand_id
1 'polypeptide(L)'
;MGGKSCFFIGHREASEEIYPVLHAAVEQHIVEYGVTEFFVGHYGGFDRLAALAVKEAKRFYPEVKLTLLLPYHPAERPISTPDGFDSTFYPPGMESIPRKIAIVRANRYVVDHVDYLIAYAWHPASNARELVEYAKRRVKKGSLFITVIKHNDST
;
A
#
# COMPACT_ATOMS: atom_id res chain seq x y z
N MET A 1 -1.79 -19.33 -11.36
CA MET A 1 -2.23 -18.87 -10.25
C MET A 1 -1.16 -18.27 -9.47
N GLY A 2 -1.22 -17.91 -8.44
CA GLY A 2 -0.16 -17.58 -7.57
C GLY A 2 0.60 -16.31 -7.83
N GLY A 3 -0.01 -15.28 -8.35
CA GLY A 3 0.63 -13.99 -8.39
C GLY A 3 0.89 -13.50 -6.98
N LYS A 4 1.90 -12.63 -6.83
CA LYS A 4 2.24 -12.04 -5.53
C LYS A 4 1.52 -10.73 -5.35
N SER A 5 1.37 -10.30 -4.10
CA SER A 5 0.71 -9.04 -3.78
C SER A 5 1.61 -8.13 -2.97
N CYS A 6 1.35 -6.83 -3.09
CA CYS A 6 2.14 -5.79 -2.45
C CYS A 6 1.22 -4.71 -1.89
N PHE A 7 1.62 -4.11 -0.77
CA PHE A 7 0.89 -3.03 -0.14
C PHE A 7 1.84 -1.85 0.07
N PHE A 8 1.27 -0.65 0.13
CA PHE A 8 2.03 0.58 0.35
C PHE A 8 1.69 1.19 1.70
N ILE A 9 2.71 1.59 2.45
CA ILE A 9 2.54 2.29 3.72
C ILE A 9 3.42 3.52 3.71
N GLY A 10 2.84 4.69 3.97
CA GLY A 10 3.65 5.90 4.00
C GLY A 10 2.97 7.07 4.67
N HIS A 11 3.75 8.12 4.85
CA HIS A 11 3.27 9.33 5.51
C HIS A 11 2.24 10.07 4.66
N ARG A 12 1.33 10.77 5.35
CA ARG A 12 0.38 11.64 4.66
C ARG A 12 1.10 12.72 3.88
N GLU A 13 2.20 13.23 4.44
CA GLU A 13 2.99 14.24 3.77
C GLU A 13 4.17 13.57 3.09
N ALA A 14 4.11 13.47 1.79
CA ALA A 14 5.17 12.90 1.00
C ALA A 14 5.44 13.82 -0.19
N SER A 15 6.68 14.23 -0.32
CA SER A 15 7.09 15.08 -1.43
C SER A 15 7.14 14.29 -2.73
N GLU A 16 6.82 14.95 -3.82
CA GLU A 16 6.91 14.32 -5.14
C GLU A 16 8.35 13.95 -5.51
N GLU A 17 9.32 14.45 -4.76
CA GLU A 17 10.71 14.10 -4.97
C GLU A 17 10.99 12.60 -4.82
N ILE A 18 10.17 11.90 -4.04
CA ILE A 18 10.35 10.44 -3.89
C ILE A 18 9.76 9.65 -5.05
N TYR A 19 9.02 10.30 -5.95
CA TYR A 19 8.31 9.58 -7.00
C TYR A 19 9.22 8.72 -7.88
N PRO A 20 10.36 9.21 -8.36
CA PRO A 20 11.22 8.36 -9.20
C PRO A 20 11.68 7.07 -8.51
N VAL A 21 12.04 7.17 -7.22
CA VAL A 21 12.45 5.99 -6.46
C VAL A 21 11.26 5.07 -6.23
N LEU A 22 10.10 5.63 -5.94
CA LEU A 22 8.89 4.85 -5.74
C LEU A 22 8.48 4.14 -7.03
N HIS A 23 8.52 4.83 -8.15
CA HIS A 23 8.20 4.24 -9.45
C HIS A 23 9.15 3.09 -9.77
N ALA A 24 10.45 3.28 -9.52
CA ALA A 24 11.45 2.23 -9.73
C ALA A 24 11.18 1.01 -8.85
N ALA A 25 10.77 1.26 -7.58
CA ALA A 25 10.43 0.17 -6.67
C ALA A 25 9.22 -0.62 -7.16
N VAL A 26 8.19 0.07 -7.66
CA VAL A 26 7.02 -0.61 -8.22
C VAL A 26 7.42 -1.49 -9.39
N GLU A 27 8.22 -0.96 -10.30
CA GLU A 27 8.66 -1.72 -11.46
C GLU A 27 9.49 -2.93 -11.05
N GLN A 28 10.38 -2.76 -10.09
CA GLN A 28 11.17 -3.88 -9.56
C GLN A 28 10.28 -4.99 -9.00
N HIS A 29 9.24 -4.61 -8.26
CA HIS A 29 8.33 -5.61 -7.68
C HIS A 29 7.59 -6.37 -8.76
N ILE A 30 7.25 -5.72 -9.86
CA ILE A 30 6.58 -6.40 -10.98
C ILE A 30 7.55 -7.35 -11.69
N VAL A 31 8.72 -6.83 -12.08
CA VAL A 31 9.63 -7.55 -12.95
C VAL A 31 10.41 -8.62 -12.21
N GLU A 32 10.96 -8.27 -11.04
CA GLU A 32 11.84 -9.18 -10.32
C GLU A 32 11.12 -10.07 -9.31
N TYR A 33 10.08 -9.55 -8.65
CA TYR A 33 9.41 -10.29 -7.59
C TYR A 33 8.09 -10.91 -8.01
N GLY A 34 7.62 -10.62 -9.20
CA GLY A 34 6.40 -11.24 -9.72
C GLY A 34 5.12 -10.71 -9.11
N VAL A 35 5.12 -9.48 -8.61
CA VAL A 35 3.90 -8.88 -8.05
C VAL A 35 2.89 -8.63 -9.16
N THR A 36 1.67 -9.10 -8.96
CA THR A 36 0.58 -8.94 -9.91
C THR A 36 -0.56 -8.11 -9.36
N GLU A 37 -0.58 -7.85 -8.06
CA GLU A 37 -1.63 -7.03 -7.46
C GLU A 37 -1.05 -6.09 -6.41
N PHE A 38 -1.42 -4.80 -6.52
CA PHE A 38 -1.01 -3.78 -5.55
C PHE A 38 -2.24 -3.25 -4.84
N PHE A 39 -2.15 -3.17 -3.51
CA PHE A 39 -3.18 -2.57 -2.67
C PHE A 39 -2.70 -1.21 -2.21
N VAL A 40 -3.57 -0.21 -2.25
CA VAL A 40 -3.24 1.14 -1.79
C VAL A 40 -4.46 1.75 -1.12
N GLY A 41 -4.23 2.52 -0.04
CA GLY A 41 -5.27 3.35 0.56
C GLY A 41 -5.40 4.65 -0.19
N HIS A 42 -6.20 5.59 0.36
CA HIS A 42 -6.33 6.89 -0.27
C HIS A 42 -6.35 8.02 0.77
N TYR A 43 -5.53 7.86 1.80
CA TYR A 43 -5.50 8.80 2.93
C TYR A 43 -4.13 9.45 3.05
N GLY A 44 -3.70 10.18 2.04
CA GLY A 44 -2.50 10.97 2.13
C GLY A 44 -1.68 11.00 0.87
N GLY A 45 -0.58 11.75 0.95
CA GLY A 45 0.27 12.02 -0.21
C GLY A 45 1.03 10.81 -0.70
N PHE A 46 1.53 9.97 0.22
CA PHE A 46 2.24 8.77 -0.22
C PHE A 46 1.30 7.83 -0.98
N ASP A 47 0.08 7.64 -0.48
CA ASP A 47 -0.90 6.78 -1.16
C ASP A 47 -1.19 7.30 -2.57
N ARG A 48 -1.31 8.61 -2.72
CA ARG A 48 -1.56 9.22 -4.02
C ARG A 48 -0.41 8.94 -4.99
N LEU A 49 0.82 9.11 -4.52
CA LEU A 49 1.99 8.86 -5.36
C LEU A 49 2.12 7.37 -5.70
N ALA A 50 1.82 6.51 -4.74
CA ALA A 50 1.88 5.06 -4.97
C ALA A 50 0.87 4.63 -6.04
N ALA A 51 -0.37 5.13 -5.95
CA ALA A 51 -1.37 4.83 -6.95
C ALA A 51 -0.94 5.32 -8.34
N LEU A 52 -0.36 6.52 -8.41
CA LEU A 52 0.13 7.05 -9.66
C LEU A 52 1.24 6.17 -10.25
N ALA A 53 2.16 5.72 -9.41
CA ALA A 53 3.26 4.87 -9.87
C ALA A 53 2.75 3.56 -10.46
N VAL A 54 1.76 2.94 -9.81
CA VAL A 54 1.18 1.69 -10.32
C VAL A 54 0.41 1.95 -11.60
N LYS A 55 -0.35 3.05 -11.67
CA LYS A 55 -1.10 3.39 -12.90
C LYS A 55 -0.16 3.55 -14.08
N GLU A 56 0.98 4.19 -13.88
CA GLU A 56 1.96 4.34 -14.95
C GLU A 56 2.57 3.01 -15.34
N ALA A 57 2.90 2.17 -14.36
CA ALA A 57 3.48 0.86 -14.63
C ALA A 57 2.50 -0.03 -15.41
N LYS A 58 1.20 0.09 -15.15
CA LYS A 58 0.19 -0.71 -15.85
C LYS A 58 0.18 -0.45 -17.35
N ARG A 59 0.67 0.68 -17.79
CA ARG A 59 0.77 0.97 -19.24
C ARG A 59 1.71 -0.01 -19.95
N PHE A 60 2.70 -0.51 -19.22
CA PHE A 60 3.69 -1.46 -19.75
C PHE A 60 3.42 -2.88 -19.27
N TYR A 61 2.70 -3.03 -18.18
CA TYR A 61 2.38 -4.33 -17.57
C TYR A 61 0.88 -4.40 -17.31
N PRO A 62 0.07 -4.54 -18.38
CA PRO A 62 -1.39 -4.40 -18.27
C PRO A 62 -2.08 -5.48 -17.43
N GLU A 63 -1.41 -6.58 -17.15
CA GLU A 63 -1.96 -7.65 -16.32
C GLU A 63 -1.91 -7.31 -14.82
N VAL A 64 -1.15 -6.28 -14.44
CA VAL A 64 -1.05 -5.86 -13.04
C VAL A 64 -2.35 -5.21 -12.59
N LYS A 65 -2.81 -5.57 -11.38
CA LYS A 65 -4.04 -5.05 -10.79
C LYS A 65 -3.73 -4.02 -9.73
N LEU A 66 -4.53 -2.96 -9.69
CA LEU A 66 -4.46 -1.94 -8.65
C LEU A 66 -5.79 -1.92 -7.91
N THR A 67 -5.75 -2.20 -6.60
CA THR A 67 -6.94 -2.34 -5.76
C THR A 67 -6.93 -1.29 -4.66
N LEU A 68 -8.05 -0.58 -4.52
CA LEU A 68 -8.21 0.44 -3.49
C LEU A 68 -8.72 -0.19 -2.20
N LEU A 69 -7.99 0.03 -1.11
CA LEU A 69 -8.38 -0.47 0.19
C LEU A 69 -9.42 0.45 0.82
N LEU A 70 -10.56 -0.12 1.21
CA LEU A 70 -11.66 0.63 1.84
C LEU A 70 -11.74 0.24 3.32
N PRO A 71 -11.56 1.19 4.25
CA PRO A 71 -11.73 0.90 5.68
C PRO A 71 -13.18 1.01 6.14
N TYR A 72 -14.05 1.63 5.32
CA TYR A 72 -15.46 1.82 5.65
C TYR A 72 -16.33 1.09 4.64
N HIS A 73 -17.45 0.54 5.13
CA HIS A 73 -18.35 -0.21 4.26
C HIS A 73 -18.86 0.68 3.11
N PRO A 74 -18.87 0.16 1.86
CA PRO A 74 -19.35 0.94 0.72
C PRO A 74 -20.78 1.46 0.87
N ALA A 75 -21.63 0.79 1.66
CA ALA A 75 -22.99 1.27 1.92
C ALA A 75 -22.99 2.51 2.82
N GLU A 76 -22.00 2.64 3.72
CA GLU A 76 -21.87 3.83 4.59
C GLU A 76 -21.24 4.98 3.84
N ARG A 77 -20.22 4.69 3.06
CA ARG A 77 -19.49 5.67 2.27
C ARG A 77 -19.36 5.16 0.84
N PRO A 78 -20.40 5.38 0.03
CA PRO A 78 -20.35 4.93 -1.35
C PRO A 78 -19.16 5.55 -2.08
N ILE A 79 -18.35 4.71 -2.66
CA ILE A 79 -17.23 5.13 -3.49
C ILE A 79 -17.28 4.31 -4.75
N SER A 80 -17.41 4.97 -5.89
CA SER A 80 -17.24 4.29 -7.16
C SER A 80 -15.74 4.02 -7.33
N THR A 81 -15.41 2.97 -8.05
CA THR A 81 -14.00 2.65 -8.29
C THR A 81 -13.36 3.80 -9.06
N PRO A 82 -12.31 4.44 -8.49
CA PRO A 82 -11.68 5.56 -9.17
C PRO A 82 -10.99 5.14 -10.47
N ASP A 83 -10.81 6.10 -11.36
CA ASP A 83 -10.16 5.86 -12.64
C ASP A 83 -8.76 5.25 -12.43
N GLY A 84 -8.46 4.22 -13.19
CA GLY A 84 -7.17 3.55 -13.14
C GLY A 84 -7.09 2.44 -12.10
N PHE A 85 -8.10 2.31 -11.22
CA PHE A 85 -8.18 1.20 -10.29
C PHE A 85 -9.01 0.08 -10.90
N ASP A 86 -8.62 -1.15 -10.62
CA ASP A 86 -9.33 -2.33 -11.15
C ASP A 86 -10.44 -2.77 -10.22
N SER A 87 -10.30 -2.55 -8.92
CA SER A 87 -11.30 -2.97 -7.93
C SER A 87 -11.09 -2.26 -6.62
N THR A 88 -12.02 -2.51 -5.69
CA THR A 88 -11.92 -2.06 -4.30
C THR A 88 -11.94 -3.30 -3.40
N PHE A 89 -11.41 -3.14 -2.20
CA PHE A 89 -11.36 -4.22 -1.23
C PHE A 89 -11.73 -3.71 0.15
N TYR A 90 -12.78 -4.30 0.72
CA TYR A 90 -13.20 -4.02 2.08
C TYR A 90 -12.94 -5.29 2.89
N PRO A 91 -11.98 -5.27 3.86
CA PRO A 91 -11.60 -6.50 4.54
C PRO A 91 -12.75 -7.14 5.32
N PRO A 92 -12.78 -8.47 5.40
CA PRO A 92 -13.81 -9.14 6.19
C PRO A 92 -13.67 -8.81 7.68
N GLY A 93 -14.80 -8.79 8.39
CA GLY A 93 -14.81 -8.53 9.82
C GLY A 93 -14.74 -7.05 10.21
N MET A 94 -14.71 -6.16 9.23
CA MET A 94 -14.62 -4.72 9.53
C MET A 94 -15.92 -4.13 10.06
N GLU A 95 -17.04 -4.82 9.90
CA GLU A 95 -18.36 -4.32 10.27
C GLU A 95 -18.47 -4.02 11.76
N SER A 96 -17.76 -4.76 12.58
CA SER A 96 -17.80 -4.58 14.04
C SER A 96 -16.70 -3.66 14.56
N ILE A 97 -15.89 -3.11 13.68
CA ILE A 97 -14.75 -2.29 14.08
C ILE A 97 -15.17 -0.84 14.27
N PRO A 98 -14.85 -0.22 15.42
CA PRO A 98 -15.17 1.20 15.62
C PRO A 98 -14.52 2.07 14.56
N ARG A 99 -15.27 3.09 14.15
CA ARG A 99 -14.89 3.96 13.04
C ARG A 99 -13.53 4.59 13.19
N LYS A 100 -13.16 5.00 14.40
CA LYS A 100 -11.91 5.71 14.62
C LYS A 100 -10.67 4.85 14.50
N ILE A 101 -10.82 3.52 14.52
CA ILE A 101 -9.68 2.62 14.34
C ILE A 101 -9.79 1.80 13.05
N ALA A 102 -10.79 2.10 12.22
CA ALA A 102 -11.05 1.32 11.02
C ALA A 102 -9.88 1.35 10.02
N ILE A 103 -9.27 2.52 9.84
CA ILE A 103 -8.13 2.63 8.90
C ILE A 103 -6.97 1.75 9.36
N VAL A 104 -6.63 1.81 10.65
CA VAL A 104 -5.54 1.00 11.19
C VAL A 104 -5.83 -0.49 11.04
N ARG A 105 -7.07 -0.90 11.33
CA ARG A 105 -7.45 -2.31 11.23
C ARG A 105 -7.43 -2.81 9.80
N ALA A 106 -7.94 -2.01 8.86
CA ALA A 106 -7.91 -2.38 7.46
C ALA A 106 -6.47 -2.54 6.98
N ASN A 107 -5.60 -1.60 7.36
CA ASN A 107 -4.18 -1.66 7.00
C ASN A 107 -3.52 -2.93 7.57
N ARG A 108 -3.81 -3.25 8.82
CA ARG A 108 -3.24 -4.45 9.45
C ARG A 108 -3.69 -5.72 8.74
N TYR A 109 -4.96 -5.76 8.34
CA TYR A 109 -5.46 -6.92 7.61
C TYR A 109 -4.65 -7.15 6.34
N VAL A 110 -4.41 -6.09 5.57
CA VAL A 110 -3.66 -6.21 4.32
C VAL A 110 -2.20 -6.59 4.60
N VAL A 111 -1.57 -5.97 5.61
CA VAL A 111 -0.21 -6.33 6.02
C VAL A 111 -0.11 -7.82 6.37
N ASP A 112 -1.16 -8.38 6.95
CA ASP A 112 -1.15 -9.78 7.35
C ASP A 112 -1.26 -10.75 6.16
N HIS A 113 -1.63 -10.26 4.99
CA HIS A 113 -1.94 -11.13 3.85
C HIS A 113 -1.11 -10.91 2.60
N VAL A 114 -0.39 -9.79 2.51
CA VAL A 114 0.45 -9.54 1.32
C VAL A 114 1.82 -10.18 1.42
N ASP A 115 2.50 -10.28 0.30
CA ASP A 115 3.84 -10.85 0.23
C ASP A 115 4.93 -9.79 0.34
N TYR A 116 4.63 -8.58 -0.09
CA TYR A 116 5.59 -7.47 -0.15
C TYR A 116 4.97 -6.18 0.38
N LEU A 117 5.84 -5.33 0.93
CA LEU A 117 5.44 -4.04 1.46
C LEU A 117 6.44 -3.00 0.96
N ILE A 118 5.96 -1.91 0.41
CA ILE A 118 6.79 -0.76 0.07
C ILE A 118 6.44 0.34 1.06
N ALA A 119 7.42 0.76 1.85
CA ALA A 119 7.17 1.64 2.99
C ALA A 119 7.98 2.92 2.93
N TYR A 120 7.32 4.03 3.25
CA TYR A 120 7.94 5.33 3.42
C TYR A 120 7.57 5.83 4.82
N ALA A 121 8.34 5.41 5.81
CA ALA A 121 8.00 5.59 7.22
C ALA A 121 9.22 6.00 8.03
N TRP A 122 9.83 7.11 7.61
CA TRP A 122 11.04 7.60 8.26
C TRP A 122 10.80 8.25 9.62
N HIS A 123 9.60 8.81 9.82
CA HIS A 123 9.29 9.53 11.06
C HIS A 123 8.93 8.54 12.18
N PRO A 124 9.70 8.53 13.29
CA PRO A 124 9.53 7.47 14.31
C PRO A 124 8.21 7.51 15.05
N ALA A 125 7.54 8.66 15.11
CA ALA A 125 6.29 8.80 15.85
C ALA A 125 5.05 8.71 14.97
N SER A 126 5.17 8.26 13.73
CA SER A 126 4.06 8.26 12.78
C SER A 126 3.26 6.96 12.83
N ASN A 127 2.01 7.04 12.36
CA ASN A 127 1.17 5.84 12.20
C ASN A 127 1.78 4.88 11.18
N ALA A 128 2.42 5.42 10.14
CA ALA A 128 3.10 4.60 9.16
C ALA A 128 4.21 3.78 9.81
N ARG A 129 4.98 4.39 10.71
CA ARG A 129 6.06 3.68 11.41
C ARG A 129 5.50 2.59 12.31
N GLU A 130 4.40 2.86 13.02
CA GLU A 130 3.77 1.84 13.84
C GLU A 130 3.33 0.64 13.03
N LEU A 131 2.82 0.87 11.83
CA LEU A 131 2.37 -0.20 10.97
C LEU A 131 3.56 -1.02 10.44
N VAL A 132 4.68 -0.37 10.15
CA VAL A 132 5.91 -1.06 9.76
C VAL A 132 6.41 -1.94 10.92
N GLU A 133 6.37 -1.42 12.14
CA GLU A 133 6.76 -2.22 13.30
C GLU A 133 5.85 -3.44 13.47
N TYR A 134 4.55 -3.25 13.27
CA TYR A 134 3.61 -4.36 13.30
C TYR A 134 3.97 -5.42 12.24
N ALA A 135 4.38 -4.98 11.05
CA ALA A 135 4.71 -5.89 9.96
C ALA A 135 5.99 -6.70 10.21
N LYS A 136 6.88 -6.19 11.05
CA LYS A 136 8.18 -6.85 11.28
C LYS A 136 8.07 -8.26 11.81
N ARG A 137 7.00 -8.59 12.52
CA ARG A 137 6.82 -9.97 13.01
C ARG A 137 6.73 -10.97 11.86
N ARG A 138 6.15 -10.58 10.73
CA ARG A 138 6.08 -11.43 9.55
C ARG A 138 7.41 -11.45 8.80
N VAL A 139 8.15 -10.33 8.83
CA VAL A 139 9.48 -10.28 8.23
C VAL A 139 10.40 -11.27 8.94
N LYS A 140 10.33 -11.33 10.26
CA LYS A 140 11.14 -12.27 11.03
C LYS A 140 10.84 -13.72 10.67
N LYS A 141 9.60 -14.01 10.31
CA LYS A 141 9.20 -15.37 9.91
C LYS A 141 9.52 -15.68 8.45
N GLY A 142 10.03 -14.70 7.71
CA GLY A 142 10.34 -14.88 6.30
C GLY A 142 9.14 -14.89 5.39
N SER A 143 7.98 -14.42 5.86
CA SER A 143 6.75 -14.44 5.09
C SER A 143 6.37 -13.09 4.48
N LEU A 144 7.16 -12.05 4.75
CA LEU A 144 6.93 -10.72 4.22
C LEU A 144 8.28 -10.03 3.98
N PHE A 145 8.42 -9.36 2.84
CA PHE A 145 9.61 -8.56 2.54
C PHE A 145 9.22 -7.09 2.47
N ILE A 146 10.00 -6.23 3.13
CA ILE A 146 9.76 -4.79 3.15
C ILE A 146 10.86 -4.08 2.36
N THR A 147 10.43 -3.23 1.42
CA THR A 147 11.32 -2.32 0.72
C THR A 147 11.08 -0.93 1.30
N VAL A 148 12.12 -0.30 1.80
CA VAL A 148 12.03 1.01 2.42
C VAL A 148 12.43 2.08 1.43
N ILE A 149 11.52 3.05 1.22
CA ILE A 149 11.83 4.25 0.45
C ILE A 149 12.47 5.22 1.43
N LYS A 150 13.69 5.64 1.16
CA LYS A 150 14.42 6.50 2.09
C LYS A 150 13.96 7.94 1.98
N HIS A 151 13.83 8.56 3.14
CA HIS A 151 13.62 10.00 3.18
C HIS A 151 14.96 10.66 2.83
N ASN A 152 14.91 11.55 1.85
CA ASN A 152 16.11 12.25 1.44
C ASN A 152 16.32 13.46 2.36
N ASP A 153 17.24 13.29 3.30
CA ASP A 153 17.63 14.37 4.22
C ASP A 153 18.64 15.28 3.54
N SER A 154 18.45 15.60 2.31
CA SER A 154 19.40 16.45 1.64
C SER A 154 19.37 17.80 2.32
N THR A 155 20.35 18.06 3.00
CA THR A 155 20.58 19.37 3.56
C THR A 155 21.11 20.28 2.50
#